data_92e436ab06dbf2ab59df2d4d3e0987a1
#
_entry.id   92e436ab06dbf2ab59df2d4d3e0987a1
#
_cell.length_a   1.000
_cell.length_b   1.000
_cell.length_c   1.000
_cell.angle_alpha   90.00
_cell.angle_beta   90.00
_cell.angle_gamma   90.00
#
_symmetry.space_group_name_H-M   'P 1'
#
loop_
_entity.id
_entity.type
_entity.pdbx_description
1 polymer ?
#
loop_
_entity_poly.entity_id
_entity_poly.type
_entity_poly.pdbx_seq_one_letter_code
_entity_poly.pdbx_strand_id
1 'polypeptide(L)'
;MTTETVTTGLSLDQVLLVPRASDVLPNSVALGTQLSPTVALALPVIGAPAMTDKQVVQQFSENGALAILPAGETQLQDVQDLRAADEAVTIGVAVRNAPDAFETAVTLHAAGASVIYYELDDQLDLAIESLKLLAQQVPPLTILVGPVADEAIARQVLATGIDALVVAPTPGQPVYTVTTTLAFAELAAEFDAAVILGAGIRYSGDIVKAIAAGAIATMVDDQIMTGDLTDNLFQIAGGLRSGMGYTGAATINQLREEAQFVQITAAGLAESHPHDVELTKDAPNYAKN
;
A
#
# COMPACT_ATOMS: atom_id res chain seq x y z
N MET A 1 36.76 -13.53 0.79
CA MET A 1 35.71 -14.12 -0.03
C MET A 1 34.45 -14.07 0.85
N THR A 2 33.60 -13.08 0.67
CA THR A 2 32.26 -13.04 1.28
C THR A 2 31.44 -14.10 0.56
N THR A 3 31.01 -15.12 1.27
CA THR A 3 30.03 -16.09 0.78
C THR A 3 28.73 -15.31 0.60
N GLU A 4 28.42 -14.89 -0.62
CA GLU A 4 27.08 -14.38 -0.92
C GLU A 4 26.09 -15.50 -0.63
N THR A 5 25.28 -15.31 0.38
CA THR A 5 24.18 -16.23 0.68
C THR A 5 23.10 -15.98 -0.36
N VAL A 6 22.92 -16.91 -1.29
CA VAL A 6 21.80 -16.86 -2.23
C VAL A 6 20.51 -17.14 -1.43
N THR A 7 19.69 -16.11 -1.26
CA THR A 7 18.36 -16.24 -0.65
C THR A 7 17.29 -16.44 -1.73
N THR A 8 16.28 -17.25 -1.45
CA THR A 8 15.14 -17.42 -2.37
C THR A 8 14.18 -16.25 -2.20
N GLY A 9 14.01 -15.45 -3.26
CA GLY A 9 12.97 -14.42 -3.30
C GLY A 9 11.59 -15.05 -3.53
N LEU A 10 10.61 -14.75 -2.69
CA LEU A 10 9.24 -15.24 -2.79
C LEU A 10 8.27 -14.10 -3.08
N SER A 11 7.37 -14.34 -4.02
CA SER A 11 6.25 -13.45 -4.35
C SER A 11 4.93 -13.97 -3.80
N LEU A 12 3.87 -13.15 -3.81
CA LEU A 12 2.55 -13.47 -3.23
C LEU A 12 1.91 -14.72 -3.82
N ASP A 13 2.17 -15.03 -5.09
CA ASP A 13 1.69 -16.22 -5.79
C ASP A 13 2.45 -17.52 -5.42
N GLN A 14 3.59 -17.40 -4.73
CA GLN A 14 4.43 -18.53 -4.32
C GLN A 14 4.22 -18.96 -2.87
N VAL A 15 3.31 -18.29 -2.15
CA VAL A 15 3.02 -18.58 -0.76
C VAL A 15 1.53 -18.62 -0.48
N LEU A 16 1.15 -19.39 0.55
CA LEU A 16 -0.17 -19.33 1.18
C LEU A 16 0.01 -19.02 2.68
N LEU A 17 -1.03 -18.45 3.28
CA LEU A 17 -1.11 -18.30 4.73
C LEU A 17 -1.57 -19.63 5.35
N VAL A 18 -0.96 -20.01 6.48
CA VAL A 18 -1.31 -21.21 7.21
C VAL A 18 -2.58 -20.96 8.00
N PRO A 19 -3.69 -21.71 7.75
CA PRO A 19 -4.90 -21.59 8.54
C PRO A 19 -4.66 -22.00 10.00
N ARG A 20 -5.34 -21.35 10.93
CA ARG A 20 -5.31 -21.67 12.35
C ARG A 20 -6.71 -21.96 12.88
N ALA A 21 -6.81 -22.74 13.95
CA ALA A 21 -8.05 -22.83 14.72
C ALA A 21 -8.39 -21.44 15.25
N SER A 22 -9.59 -20.96 14.96
CA SER A 22 -9.98 -19.56 15.18
C SER A 22 -11.42 -19.45 15.64
N ASP A 23 -11.63 -18.67 16.69
CA ASP A 23 -12.95 -18.19 17.12
C ASP A 23 -13.27 -16.80 16.55
N VAL A 24 -12.39 -16.23 15.71
CA VAL A 24 -12.54 -14.91 15.08
C VAL A 24 -13.53 -15.02 13.93
N LEU A 25 -14.68 -14.39 14.09
CA LEU A 25 -15.68 -14.31 13.02
C LEU A 25 -15.34 -13.15 12.06
N PRO A 26 -15.54 -13.30 10.75
CA PRO A 26 -15.23 -12.25 9.76
C PRO A 26 -15.86 -10.89 10.09
N ASN A 27 -17.08 -10.86 10.66
CA ASN A 27 -17.76 -9.63 11.03
C ASN A 27 -17.21 -8.96 12.32
N SER A 28 -16.37 -9.65 13.10
CA SER A 28 -15.71 -9.10 14.29
C SER A 28 -14.29 -8.60 14.00
N VAL A 29 -13.78 -8.80 12.78
CA VAL A 29 -12.43 -8.36 12.39
C VAL A 29 -12.38 -6.86 12.21
N ALA A 30 -11.39 -6.22 12.86
CA ALA A 30 -11.07 -4.81 12.69
C ALA A 30 -9.98 -4.63 11.62
N LEU A 31 -10.32 -3.92 10.53
CA LEU A 31 -9.42 -3.66 9.40
C LEU A 31 -8.63 -2.35 9.55
N GLY A 32 -8.91 -1.57 10.59
CA GLY A 32 -8.28 -0.27 10.79
C GLY A 32 -6.77 -0.38 10.97
N THR A 33 -6.04 0.55 10.34
CA THR A 33 -4.59 0.70 10.44
C THR A 33 -4.21 2.16 10.59
N GLN A 34 -3.06 2.42 11.21
CA GLN A 34 -2.50 3.76 11.38
C GLN A 34 -1.41 3.97 10.33
N LEU A 35 -1.63 4.89 9.41
CA LEU A 35 -0.67 5.21 8.36
C LEU A 35 0.43 6.15 8.86
N SER A 36 0.05 7.11 9.72
CA SER A 36 0.93 8.04 10.43
C SER A 36 0.26 8.47 11.74
N PRO A 37 0.88 9.25 12.60
CA PRO A 37 0.24 9.78 13.82
C PRO A 37 -1.06 10.54 13.58
N THR A 38 -1.25 11.09 12.38
CA THR A 38 -2.39 11.95 12.02
C THR A 38 -3.37 11.33 11.02
N VAL A 39 -2.98 10.24 10.35
CA VAL A 39 -3.81 9.60 9.32
C VAL A 39 -4.06 8.14 9.65
N ALA A 40 -5.31 7.80 9.92
CA ALA A 40 -5.79 6.43 10.09
C ALA A 40 -6.64 6.01 8.88
N LEU A 41 -6.55 4.75 8.50
CA LEU A 41 -7.40 4.15 7.47
C LEU A 41 -8.30 3.10 8.12
N ALA A 42 -9.60 3.12 7.81
CA ALA A 42 -10.53 2.06 8.22
C ALA A 42 -10.40 0.80 7.33
N LEU A 43 -9.91 0.98 6.10
CA LEU A 43 -9.57 -0.08 5.15
C LEU A 43 -8.11 0.13 4.69
N PRO A 44 -7.21 -0.86 4.83
CA PRO A 44 -5.77 -0.70 4.56
C PRO A 44 -5.45 -0.76 3.05
N VAL A 45 -6.10 0.08 2.27
CA VAL A 45 -6.01 0.15 0.80
C VAL A 45 -5.78 1.58 0.36
N ILE A 46 -4.84 1.77 -0.56
CA ILE A 46 -4.47 3.06 -1.13
C ILE A 46 -4.59 2.97 -2.66
N GLY A 47 -5.40 3.82 -3.27
CA GLY A 47 -5.51 3.94 -4.72
C GLY A 47 -4.26 4.61 -5.31
N ALA A 48 -3.63 3.96 -6.29
CA ALA A 48 -2.44 4.48 -6.95
C ALA A 48 -2.73 5.74 -7.78
N PRO A 49 -1.75 6.65 -7.98
CA PRO A 49 -1.96 7.88 -8.74
C PRO A 49 -2.52 7.64 -10.15
N ALA A 50 -2.07 6.56 -10.82
CA ALA A 50 -2.45 6.28 -12.21
C ALA A 50 -3.95 6.01 -12.43
N MET A 51 -4.67 5.57 -11.38
CA MET A 51 -6.10 5.28 -11.45
C MET A 51 -6.98 6.35 -10.78
N THR A 52 -6.37 7.41 -10.24
CA THR A 52 -7.05 8.32 -9.31
C THR A 52 -7.39 9.66 -9.96
N ASP A 53 -8.64 10.07 -9.80
CA ASP A 53 -9.17 11.42 -10.02
C ASP A 53 -9.92 11.90 -8.77
N LYS A 54 -10.55 13.07 -8.81
CA LYS A 54 -11.33 13.62 -7.69
C LYS A 54 -12.45 12.69 -7.21
N GLN A 55 -13.14 12.04 -8.13
CA GLN A 55 -14.25 11.15 -7.79
C GLN A 55 -13.72 9.90 -7.07
N VAL A 56 -12.60 9.36 -7.53
CA VAL A 56 -11.93 8.22 -6.88
C VAL A 56 -11.48 8.59 -5.46
N VAL A 57 -10.87 9.78 -5.26
CA VAL A 57 -10.48 10.24 -3.92
C VAL A 57 -11.69 10.27 -2.97
N GLN A 58 -12.81 10.84 -3.43
CA GLN A 58 -14.02 10.91 -2.61
C GLN A 58 -14.55 9.51 -2.27
N GLN A 59 -14.69 8.61 -3.25
CA GLN A 59 -15.18 7.25 -3.05
C GLN A 59 -14.27 6.43 -2.11
N PHE A 60 -12.94 6.56 -2.23
CA PHE A 60 -12.00 5.90 -1.33
C PHE A 60 -12.15 6.43 0.10
N SER A 61 -12.20 7.75 0.28
CA SER A 61 -12.39 8.40 1.58
C SER A 61 -13.69 7.98 2.26
N GLU A 62 -14.82 7.96 1.55
CA GLU A 62 -16.12 7.50 2.03
C GLU A 62 -16.10 6.04 2.51
N ASN A 63 -15.23 5.22 1.93
CA ASN A 63 -15.04 3.81 2.32
C ASN A 63 -13.89 3.60 3.33
N GLY A 64 -13.34 4.69 3.88
CA GLY A 64 -12.28 4.65 4.89
C GLY A 64 -10.91 4.21 4.35
N ALA A 65 -10.71 4.33 3.05
CA ALA A 65 -9.45 4.10 2.34
C ALA A 65 -8.84 5.44 1.89
N LEU A 66 -7.65 5.41 1.31
CA LEU A 66 -6.97 6.58 0.76
C LEU A 66 -6.80 6.43 -0.75
N ALA A 67 -6.87 7.51 -1.51
CA ALA A 67 -6.41 7.53 -2.90
C ALA A 67 -5.48 8.72 -3.14
N ILE A 68 -4.53 8.54 -4.05
CA ILE A 68 -3.46 9.52 -4.33
C ILE A 68 -3.75 10.19 -5.67
N LEU A 69 -4.06 11.48 -5.67
CA LEU A 69 -4.16 12.29 -6.89
C LEU A 69 -2.81 12.33 -7.63
N PRO A 70 -2.80 12.15 -8.96
CA PRO A 70 -1.57 12.23 -9.73
C PRO A 70 -0.99 13.64 -9.74
N ALA A 71 0.33 13.75 -9.85
CA ALA A 71 1.01 15.02 -10.05
C ALA A 71 0.65 15.61 -11.42
N GLY A 72 0.16 16.85 -11.47
CA GLY A 72 -0.28 17.49 -12.70
C GLY A 72 -0.72 18.94 -12.50
N GLU A 73 -1.03 19.62 -13.61
CA GLU A 73 -1.38 21.03 -13.63
C GLU A 73 -2.67 21.38 -12.87
N THR A 74 -3.63 20.46 -12.82
CA THR A 74 -4.93 20.67 -12.15
C THR A 74 -4.90 20.26 -10.68
N GLN A 75 -3.85 19.60 -10.22
CA GLN A 75 -3.80 18.96 -8.89
C GLN A 75 -4.13 19.92 -7.74
N LEU A 76 -3.60 21.13 -7.75
CA LEU A 76 -3.90 22.13 -6.72
C LEU A 76 -5.38 22.52 -6.69
N GLN A 77 -5.99 22.73 -7.87
CA GLN A 77 -7.41 23.04 -7.98
C GLN A 77 -8.26 21.83 -7.52
N ASP A 78 -7.84 20.62 -7.89
CA ASP A 78 -8.54 19.40 -7.49
C ASP A 78 -8.56 19.20 -5.96
N VAL A 79 -7.44 19.50 -5.28
CA VAL A 79 -7.35 19.50 -3.81
C VAL A 79 -8.29 20.54 -3.20
N GLN A 80 -8.30 21.77 -3.73
CA GLN A 80 -9.17 22.85 -3.26
C GLN A 80 -10.65 22.50 -3.43
N ASP A 81 -11.02 21.95 -4.58
CA ASP A 81 -12.40 21.52 -4.88
C ASP A 81 -12.87 20.41 -3.91
N LEU A 82 -12.02 19.40 -3.68
CA LEU A 82 -12.31 18.30 -2.75
C LEU A 82 -12.48 18.82 -1.33
N ARG A 83 -11.60 19.68 -0.85
CA ARG A 83 -11.66 20.25 0.49
C ARG A 83 -12.87 21.16 0.66
N ALA A 84 -13.27 21.89 -0.38
CA ALA A 84 -14.45 22.74 -0.36
C ALA A 84 -15.76 21.91 -0.35
N ALA A 85 -15.75 20.73 -0.97
CA ALA A 85 -16.89 19.80 -1.00
C ALA A 85 -17.07 19.06 0.32
N ASP A 86 -15.98 18.62 0.96
CA ASP A 86 -15.99 17.89 2.23
C ASP A 86 -14.72 18.21 3.05
N GLU A 87 -14.91 18.83 4.22
CA GLU A 87 -13.82 19.13 5.14
C GLU A 87 -13.18 17.88 5.76
N ALA A 88 -13.88 16.75 5.79
CA ALA A 88 -13.43 15.51 6.41
C ALA A 88 -12.68 14.58 5.44
N VAL A 89 -12.71 14.87 4.12
CA VAL A 89 -12.08 13.99 3.12
C VAL A 89 -10.56 13.88 3.35
N THR A 90 -10.03 12.65 3.35
CA THR A 90 -8.59 12.42 3.40
C THR A 90 -8.02 12.49 1.99
N ILE A 91 -7.18 13.49 1.72
CA ILE A 91 -6.63 13.77 0.39
C ILE A 91 -5.16 13.39 0.35
N GLY A 92 -4.83 12.40 -0.48
CA GLY A 92 -3.46 12.08 -0.86
C GLY A 92 -3.10 12.71 -2.20
N VAL A 93 -1.87 13.17 -2.36
CA VAL A 93 -1.36 13.76 -3.60
C VAL A 93 0.04 13.25 -3.94
N ALA A 94 0.30 12.97 -5.21
CA ALA A 94 1.64 12.65 -5.68
C ALA A 94 2.46 13.92 -5.90
N VAL A 95 3.73 13.88 -5.52
CA VAL A 95 4.71 14.94 -5.80
C VAL A 95 5.93 14.31 -6.48
N ARG A 96 6.28 14.80 -7.67
CA ARG A 96 7.45 14.32 -8.40
C ARG A 96 8.74 14.82 -7.76
N ASN A 97 9.78 14.02 -7.84
CA ASN A 97 11.13 14.43 -7.47
C ASN A 97 11.64 15.51 -8.44
N ALA A 98 11.60 16.76 -8.02
CA ALA A 98 11.99 17.93 -8.80
C ALA A 98 12.54 19.02 -7.88
N PRO A 99 13.29 20.01 -8.40
CA PRO A 99 13.85 21.09 -7.59
C PRO A 99 12.82 21.89 -6.77
N ASP A 100 11.57 21.93 -7.20
CA ASP A 100 10.45 22.61 -6.56
C ASP A 100 9.53 21.66 -5.78
N ALA A 101 9.96 20.40 -5.54
CA ALA A 101 9.15 19.38 -4.87
C ALA A 101 8.73 19.79 -3.45
N PHE A 102 9.61 20.43 -2.71
CA PHE A 102 9.32 20.94 -1.36
C PHE A 102 8.22 22.02 -1.40
N GLU A 103 8.37 23.04 -2.24
CA GLU A 103 7.40 24.13 -2.39
C GLU A 103 6.06 23.63 -2.91
N THR A 104 6.06 22.67 -3.82
CA THR A 104 4.86 22.00 -4.35
C THR A 104 4.13 21.28 -3.22
N ALA A 105 4.83 20.47 -2.43
CA ALA A 105 4.24 19.74 -1.31
C ALA A 105 3.66 20.68 -0.25
N VAL A 106 4.38 21.77 0.11
CA VAL A 106 3.90 22.79 1.05
C VAL A 106 2.62 23.46 0.53
N THR A 107 2.59 23.80 -0.76
CA THR A 107 1.41 24.43 -1.39
C THR A 107 0.20 23.51 -1.37
N LEU A 108 0.38 22.23 -1.73
CA LEU A 108 -0.69 21.23 -1.73
C LEU A 108 -1.19 20.93 -0.29
N HIS A 109 -0.28 20.87 0.67
CA HIS A 109 -0.65 20.71 2.08
C HIS A 109 -1.46 21.91 2.60
N ALA A 110 -1.03 23.14 2.30
CA ALA A 110 -1.76 24.35 2.66
C ALA A 110 -3.16 24.42 2.01
N ALA A 111 -3.33 23.81 0.84
CA ALA A 111 -4.63 23.67 0.18
C ALA A 111 -5.53 22.58 0.80
N GLY A 112 -4.97 21.71 1.65
CA GLY A 112 -5.73 20.69 2.39
C GLY A 112 -5.31 19.24 2.14
N ALA A 113 -4.23 18.97 1.39
CA ALA A 113 -3.68 17.62 1.29
C ALA A 113 -3.15 17.14 2.65
N SER A 114 -3.52 15.92 3.04
CA SER A 114 -3.12 15.30 4.31
C SER A 114 -1.93 14.35 4.13
N VAL A 115 -1.76 13.81 2.92
CA VAL A 115 -0.76 12.80 2.58
C VAL A 115 -0.03 13.20 1.31
N ILE A 116 1.29 13.20 1.34
CA ILE A 116 2.14 13.32 0.15
C ILE A 116 2.68 11.93 -0.20
N TYR A 117 2.49 11.50 -1.43
CA TYR A 117 3.24 10.41 -2.04
C TYR A 117 4.37 11.01 -2.88
N TYR A 118 5.59 10.95 -2.35
CA TYR A 118 6.77 11.43 -3.04
C TYR A 118 7.25 10.38 -4.03
N GLU A 119 7.13 10.69 -5.33
CA GLU A 119 7.53 9.80 -6.42
C GLU A 119 9.06 9.84 -6.57
N LEU A 120 9.71 8.78 -6.09
CA LEU A 120 11.17 8.65 -6.14
C LEU A 120 11.63 8.26 -7.54
N ASP A 121 12.69 8.89 -8.01
CA ASP A 121 13.41 8.58 -9.25
C ASP A 121 14.91 8.34 -9.01
N ASP A 122 15.74 8.43 -10.03
CA ASP A 122 17.18 8.20 -9.96
C ASP A 122 17.98 9.37 -9.34
N GLN A 123 17.35 10.53 -9.10
CA GLN A 123 17.99 11.70 -8.47
C GLN A 123 17.85 11.63 -6.94
N LEU A 124 18.45 10.62 -6.33
CA LEU A 124 18.28 10.33 -4.90
C LEU A 124 18.73 11.49 -3.99
N ASP A 125 19.83 12.16 -4.30
CA ASP A 125 20.33 13.28 -3.47
C ASP A 125 19.31 14.43 -3.38
N LEU A 126 18.67 14.78 -4.50
CA LEU A 126 17.61 15.77 -4.56
C LEU A 126 16.41 15.36 -3.71
N ALA A 127 15.99 14.09 -3.80
CA ALA A 127 14.90 13.56 -3.00
C ALA A 127 15.21 13.64 -1.50
N ILE A 128 16.40 13.22 -1.08
CA ILE A 128 16.82 13.22 0.33
C ILE A 128 16.81 14.64 0.93
N GLU A 129 17.24 15.66 0.18
CA GLU A 129 17.18 17.05 0.62
C GLU A 129 15.72 17.51 0.82
N SER A 130 14.86 17.29 -0.18
CA SER A 130 13.44 17.66 -0.11
C SER A 130 12.70 16.93 1.01
N LEU A 131 12.92 15.63 1.18
CA LEU A 131 12.26 14.81 2.21
C LEU A 131 12.65 15.25 3.63
N LYS A 132 13.94 15.56 3.87
CA LYS A 132 14.39 16.12 5.16
C LYS A 132 13.70 17.42 5.50
N LEU A 133 13.56 18.32 4.51
CA LEU A 133 12.86 19.59 4.71
C LEU A 133 11.39 19.36 5.02
N LEU A 134 10.71 18.48 4.27
CA LEU A 134 9.29 18.14 4.50
C LEU A 134 9.07 17.57 5.90
N ALA A 135 9.83 16.57 6.31
CA ALA A 135 9.69 15.94 7.62
C ALA A 135 9.95 16.91 8.78
N GLN A 136 10.86 17.88 8.63
CA GLN A 136 11.23 18.81 9.69
C GLN A 136 10.34 20.05 9.74
N GLN A 137 9.86 20.55 8.60
CA GLN A 137 9.25 21.88 8.51
C GLN A 137 7.74 21.86 8.27
N VAL A 138 7.16 20.71 7.93
CA VAL A 138 5.74 20.60 7.55
C VAL A 138 4.97 19.54 8.36
N PRO A 139 5.15 19.46 9.70
CA PRO A 139 4.26 18.62 10.50
C PRO A 139 2.87 19.30 10.61
N PRO A 140 1.76 18.57 10.57
CA PRO A 140 1.64 17.10 10.64
C PRO A 140 1.42 16.37 9.28
N LEU A 141 2.17 16.73 8.25
CA LEU A 141 2.05 16.11 6.93
C LEU A 141 2.50 14.64 6.97
N THR A 142 1.70 13.74 6.41
CA THR A 142 2.08 12.34 6.23
C THR A 142 2.85 12.17 4.92
N ILE A 143 4.03 11.55 4.99
CA ILE A 143 4.96 11.42 3.85
C ILE A 143 5.16 9.94 3.51
N LEU A 144 4.65 9.52 2.36
CA LEU A 144 4.89 8.23 1.74
C LEU A 144 5.94 8.39 0.64
N VAL A 145 6.88 7.48 0.51
CA VAL A 145 7.95 7.57 -0.51
C VAL A 145 8.06 6.27 -1.29
N GLY A 146 8.08 6.38 -2.60
CA GLY A 146 8.28 5.24 -3.49
C GLY A 146 8.25 5.61 -4.98
N PRO A 147 8.48 4.63 -5.86
CA PRO A 147 8.73 3.22 -5.56
C PRO A 147 10.14 2.97 -4.99
N VAL A 148 10.28 2.01 -4.07
CA VAL A 148 11.58 1.60 -3.52
C VAL A 148 11.71 0.08 -3.60
N ALA A 149 12.84 -0.40 -4.15
CA ALA A 149 13.16 -1.82 -4.29
C ALA A 149 14.56 -2.19 -3.74
N ASP A 150 15.40 -1.20 -3.50
CA ASP A 150 16.78 -1.34 -3.03
C ASP A 150 16.89 -1.01 -1.54
N GLU A 151 17.55 -1.88 -0.75
CA GLU A 151 17.69 -1.71 0.70
C GLU A 151 18.55 -0.50 1.08
N ALA A 152 19.61 -0.22 0.31
CA ALA A 152 20.49 0.91 0.61
C ALA A 152 19.78 2.25 0.35
N ILE A 153 18.93 2.32 -0.69
CA ILE A 153 18.05 3.46 -0.95
C ILE A 153 16.99 3.56 0.15
N ALA A 154 16.33 2.44 0.50
CA ALA A 154 15.32 2.40 1.56
C ALA A 154 15.85 2.98 2.87
N ARG A 155 17.05 2.58 3.29
CA ARG A 155 17.72 3.06 4.51
C ARG A 155 18.00 4.56 4.48
N GLN A 156 18.43 5.11 3.34
CA GLN A 156 18.67 6.54 3.18
C GLN A 156 17.38 7.35 3.25
N VAL A 157 16.33 6.87 2.58
CA VAL A 157 15.01 7.50 2.56
C VAL A 157 14.37 7.46 3.95
N LEU A 158 14.40 6.33 4.66
CA LEU A 158 13.90 6.19 6.03
C LEU A 158 14.59 7.13 7.01
N ALA A 159 15.91 7.32 6.86
CA ALA A 159 16.69 8.24 7.70
C ALA A 159 16.28 9.73 7.55
N THR A 160 15.42 10.07 6.61
CA THR A 160 14.89 11.44 6.45
C THR A 160 13.71 11.73 7.40
N GLY A 161 13.10 10.70 8.02
CA GLY A 161 11.97 10.84 8.94
C GLY A 161 10.60 10.80 8.24
N ILE A 162 10.48 10.04 7.15
CA ILE A 162 9.21 9.77 6.47
C ILE A 162 8.34 8.78 7.26
N ASP A 163 7.04 8.73 6.98
CA ASP A 163 6.09 7.85 7.67
C ASP A 163 6.05 6.45 7.07
N ALA A 164 6.17 6.30 5.75
CA ALA A 164 6.15 4.97 5.13
C ALA A 164 6.88 4.89 3.78
N LEU A 165 7.47 3.70 3.53
CA LEU A 165 7.98 3.31 2.21
C LEU A 165 6.90 2.62 1.39
N VAL A 166 6.82 2.94 0.10
CA VAL A 166 6.04 2.18 -0.89
C VAL A 166 6.97 1.25 -1.65
N VAL A 167 6.88 -0.04 -1.33
CA VAL A 167 7.68 -1.09 -1.93
C VAL A 167 7.09 -1.49 -3.28
N ALA A 168 7.79 -1.17 -4.35
CA ALA A 168 7.39 -1.51 -5.71
C ALA A 168 8.63 -1.63 -6.62
N PRO A 169 8.55 -2.36 -7.76
CA PRO A 169 9.67 -2.51 -8.67
C PRO A 169 10.16 -1.17 -9.20
N THR A 170 11.48 -1.06 -9.37
CA THR A 170 12.14 0.04 -10.07
C THR A 170 12.90 -0.48 -11.30
N PRO A 171 13.27 0.38 -12.26
CA PRO A 171 14.02 -0.07 -13.43
C PRO A 171 15.27 -0.86 -13.05
N GLY A 172 15.34 -2.11 -13.49
CA GLY A 172 16.46 -3.01 -13.20
C GLY A 172 16.46 -3.69 -11.83
N GLN A 173 15.51 -3.37 -10.96
CA GLN A 173 15.39 -3.97 -9.62
C GLN A 173 13.99 -4.58 -9.41
N PRO A 174 13.86 -5.90 -9.52
CA PRO A 174 12.61 -6.60 -9.26
C PRO A 174 12.31 -6.62 -7.75
N VAL A 175 11.04 -6.67 -7.40
CA VAL A 175 10.56 -6.91 -6.03
C VAL A 175 10.05 -8.34 -5.92
N TYR A 176 10.57 -9.08 -4.96
CA TYR A 176 9.99 -10.34 -4.49
C TYR A 176 9.00 -9.99 -3.38
N THR A 177 7.73 -9.84 -3.76
CA THR A 177 6.73 -9.11 -2.97
C THR A 177 6.60 -9.55 -1.51
N VAL A 178 6.75 -10.84 -1.20
CA VAL A 178 6.77 -11.32 0.19
C VAL A 178 8.12 -11.06 0.86
N THR A 179 9.21 -11.54 0.26
CA THR A 179 10.55 -11.45 0.86
C THR A 179 11.00 -10.01 1.05
N THR A 180 10.78 -9.15 0.03
CA THR A 180 11.15 -7.74 0.12
C THR A 180 10.30 -6.99 1.15
N THR A 181 8.98 -7.29 1.21
CA THR A 181 8.10 -6.65 2.20
C THR A 181 8.49 -7.02 3.63
N LEU A 182 8.81 -8.29 3.91
CA LEU A 182 9.31 -8.74 5.21
C LEU A 182 10.58 -7.99 5.62
N ALA A 183 11.58 -7.98 4.73
CA ALA A 183 12.87 -7.32 5.00
C ALA A 183 12.71 -5.81 5.21
N PHE A 184 11.87 -5.16 4.39
CA PHE A 184 11.66 -3.71 4.51
C PHE A 184 10.78 -3.34 5.69
N ALA A 185 9.88 -4.22 6.14
CA ALA A 185 9.10 -4.00 7.37
C ALA A 185 10.01 -4.05 8.61
N GLU A 186 10.97 -4.97 8.66
CA GLU A 186 11.98 -5.02 9.72
C GLU A 186 12.87 -3.77 9.68
N LEU A 187 13.34 -3.37 8.49
CA LEU A 187 14.15 -2.18 8.31
C LEU A 187 13.39 -0.90 8.71
N ALA A 188 12.15 -0.74 8.26
CA ALA A 188 11.36 0.46 8.54
C ALA A 188 11.06 0.63 10.04
N ALA A 189 10.92 -0.47 10.77
CA ALA A 189 10.74 -0.45 12.22
C ALA A 189 11.94 0.15 12.98
N GLU A 190 13.16 0.09 12.43
CA GLU A 190 14.34 0.76 13.01
C GLU A 190 14.22 2.29 12.99
N PHE A 191 13.33 2.83 12.15
CA PHE A 191 13.12 4.27 11.93
C PHE A 191 11.72 4.76 12.35
N ASP A 192 10.96 3.96 13.08
CA ASP A 192 9.55 4.24 13.43
C ASP A 192 8.66 4.48 12.21
N ALA A 193 9.01 3.92 11.06
CA ALA A 193 8.28 4.03 9.81
C ALA A 193 7.58 2.72 9.45
N ALA A 194 6.70 2.79 8.44
CA ALA A 194 5.92 1.65 7.98
C ALA A 194 6.25 1.26 6.53
N VAL A 195 5.66 0.16 6.07
CA VAL A 195 5.75 -0.32 4.70
C VAL A 195 4.36 -0.45 4.08
N ILE A 196 4.23 0.00 2.84
CA ILE A 196 3.09 -0.20 1.97
C ILE A 196 3.57 -1.05 0.79
N LEU A 197 2.89 -2.16 0.48
CA LEU A 197 3.20 -2.92 -0.72
C LEU A 197 2.45 -2.33 -1.93
N GLY A 198 3.18 -1.85 -2.92
CA GLY A 198 2.67 -1.21 -4.14
C GLY A 198 2.78 -2.06 -5.40
N ALA A 199 2.88 -3.39 -5.28
CA ALA A 199 3.02 -4.27 -6.43
C ALA A 199 2.45 -5.68 -6.20
N GLY A 200 2.01 -6.33 -7.28
CA GLY A 200 1.63 -7.74 -7.27
C GLY A 200 0.27 -8.03 -6.64
N ILE A 201 -0.55 -7.03 -6.40
CA ILE A 201 -1.90 -7.17 -5.83
C ILE A 201 -2.90 -7.41 -6.96
N ARG A 202 -3.46 -8.62 -6.99
CA ARG A 202 -4.48 -9.03 -7.98
C ARG A 202 -5.80 -9.42 -7.34
N TYR A 203 -5.74 -9.92 -6.11
CA TYR A 203 -6.88 -10.44 -5.37
C TYR A 203 -6.88 -9.91 -3.93
N SER A 204 -8.04 -9.90 -3.29
CA SER A 204 -8.14 -9.54 -1.87
C SER A 204 -7.26 -10.42 -0.96
N GLY A 205 -7.04 -11.68 -1.34
CA GLY A 205 -6.11 -12.59 -0.66
C GLY A 205 -4.64 -12.12 -0.71
N ASP A 206 -4.24 -11.41 -1.78
CA ASP A 206 -2.88 -10.86 -1.88
C ASP A 206 -2.69 -9.71 -0.89
N ILE A 207 -3.74 -8.92 -0.64
CA ILE A 207 -3.72 -7.87 0.39
C ILE A 207 -3.51 -8.51 1.78
N VAL A 208 -4.21 -9.62 2.09
CA VAL A 208 -4.02 -10.35 3.36
C VAL A 208 -2.58 -10.83 3.50
N LYS A 209 -2.01 -11.41 2.43
CA LYS A 209 -0.62 -11.87 2.42
C LYS A 209 0.38 -10.71 2.56
N ALA A 210 0.13 -9.58 1.89
CA ALA A 210 0.97 -8.38 2.00
C ALA A 210 1.01 -7.84 3.43
N ILE A 211 -0.14 -7.76 4.10
CA ILE A 211 -0.23 -7.34 5.50
C ILE A 211 0.47 -8.37 6.41
N ALA A 212 0.25 -9.66 6.19
CA ALA A 212 0.94 -10.72 6.91
C ALA A 212 2.48 -10.66 6.72
N ALA A 213 2.96 -10.16 5.58
CA ALA A 213 4.37 -9.90 5.33
C ALA A 213 4.90 -8.59 5.97
N GLY A 214 4.09 -7.90 6.76
CA GLY A 214 4.51 -6.71 7.51
C GLY A 214 4.06 -5.38 6.94
N ALA A 215 3.41 -5.33 5.76
CA ALA A 215 2.82 -4.10 5.26
C ALA A 215 1.67 -3.61 6.15
N ILE A 216 1.51 -2.29 6.30
CA ILE A 216 0.35 -1.70 7.01
C ILE A 216 -0.82 -1.45 6.08
N ALA A 217 -0.57 -1.33 4.79
CA ALA A 217 -1.55 -1.13 3.72
C ALA A 217 -0.98 -1.64 2.39
N THR A 218 -1.83 -1.71 1.37
CA THR A 218 -1.41 -1.96 -0.01
C THR A 218 -1.82 -0.82 -0.92
N MET A 219 -0.97 -0.47 -1.88
CA MET A 219 -1.36 0.41 -2.98
C MET A 219 -1.89 -0.44 -4.13
N VAL A 220 -3.06 -0.11 -4.61
CA VAL A 220 -3.80 -0.86 -5.63
C VAL A 220 -4.00 -0.01 -6.89
N ASP A 221 -4.12 -0.67 -8.02
CA ASP A 221 -4.34 -0.08 -9.33
C ASP A 221 -5.60 -0.68 -10.01
N ASP A 222 -5.78 -0.42 -11.29
CA ASP A 222 -6.90 -0.88 -12.10
C ASP A 222 -6.93 -2.42 -12.33
N GLN A 223 -5.87 -3.14 -11.95
CA GLN A 223 -5.85 -4.61 -12.06
C GLN A 223 -6.83 -5.27 -11.07
N ILE A 224 -6.97 -4.70 -9.88
CA ILE A 224 -7.92 -5.21 -8.87
C ILE A 224 -9.20 -4.38 -8.81
N MET A 225 -9.15 -3.12 -9.23
CA MET A 225 -10.27 -2.17 -9.15
C MET A 225 -11.05 -2.16 -10.46
N THR A 226 -11.88 -3.19 -10.69
CA THR A 226 -12.65 -3.36 -11.93
C THR A 226 -14.15 -3.13 -11.70
N GLY A 227 -14.79 -2.28 -12.49
CA GLY A 227 -16.22 -1.97 -12.36
C GLY A 227 -16.54 -0.89 -11.34
N ASP A 228 -17.58 -1.06 -10.52
CA ASP A 228 -17.95 -0.10 -9.48
C ASP A 228 -16.95 -0.11 -8.33
N LEU A 229 -16.41 1.05 -8.01
CA LEU A 229 -15.36 1.22 -7.00
C LEU A 229 -15.84 0.90 -5.58
N THR A 230 -17.04 1.32 -5.23
CA THR A 230 -17.62 1.08 -3.91
C THR A 230 -17.87 -0.41 -3.70
N ASP A 231 -18.40 -1.09 -4.70
CA ASP A 231 -18.60 -2.55 -4.68
C ASP A 231 -17.26 -3.28 -4.55
N ASN A 232 -16.23 -2.85 -5.26
CA ASN A 232 -14.88 -3.43 -5.16
C ASN A 232 -14.27 -3.26 -3.78
N LEU A 233 -14.30 -2.05 -3.21
CA LEU A 233 -13.80 -1.79 -1.86
C LEU A 233 -14.56 -2.60 -0.80
N PHE A 234 -15.87 -2.74 -0.94
CA PHE A 234 -16.68 -3.60 -0.08
C PHE A 234 -16.27 -5.07 -0.17
N GLN A 235 -16.03 -5.59 -1.37
CA GLN A 235 -15.59 -6.97 -1.57
C GLN A 235 -14.17 -7.21 -1.09
N ILE A 236 -13.25 -6.26 -1.29
CA ILE A 236 -11.90 -6.30 -0.72
C ILE A 236 -12.00 -6.38 0.81
N ALA A 237 -12.80 -5.54 1.44
CA ALA A 237 -12.99 -5.56 2.89
C ALA A 237 -13.54 -6.92 3.37
N GLY A 238 -14.49 -7.52 2.62
CA GLY A 238 -15.02 -8.86 2.88
C GLY A 238 -13.96 -9.93 2.77
N GLY A 239 -13.13 -9.87 1.72
CA GLY A 239 -12.01 -10.80 1.49
C GLY A 239 -10.94 -10.71 2.59
N LEU A 240 -10.59 -9.49 3.02
CA LEU A 240 -9.65 -9.28 4.13
C LEU A 240 -10.20 -9.89 5.43
N ARG A 241 -11.45 -9.60 5.79
CA ARG A 241 -12.08 -10.17 6.98
C ARG A 241 -12.10 -11.69 6.96
N SER A 242 -12.40 -12.28 5.80
CA SER A 242 -12.39 -13.73 5.64
C SER A 242 -10.99 -14.32 5.82
N GLY A 243 -9.98 -13.77 5.14
CA GLY A 243 -8.59 -14.21 5.26
C GLY A 243 -8.04 -14.09 6.68
N MET A 244 -8.35 -12.98 7.36
CA MET A 244 -7.97 -12.77 8.76
C MET A 244 -8.69 -13.74 9.71
N GLY A 245 -9.97 -14.03 9.46
CA GLY A 245 -10.71 -15.06 10.21
C GLY A 245 -10.08 -16.45 10.07
N TYR A 246 -9.63 -16.83 8.87
CA TYR A 246 -8.94 -18.11 8.65
C TYR A 246 -7.58 -18.19 9.36
N THR A 247 -6.89 -17.09 9.54
CA THR A 247 -5.60 -17.03 10.22
C THR A 247 -5.72 -16.80 11.73
N GLY A 248 -6.94 -16.54 12.24
CA GLY A 248 -7.20 -16.27 13.65
C GLY A 248 -6.85 -14.85 14.09
N ALA A 249 -6.64 -13.93 13.15
CA ALA A 249 -6.29 -12.55 13.45
C ALA A 249 -7.54 -11.66 13.53
N ALA A 250 -7.80 -11.06 14.69
CA ALA A 250 -8.90 -10.12 14.88
C ALA A 250 -8.56 -8.68 14.46
N THR A 251 -7.27 -8.35 14.35
CA THR A 251 -6.77 -7.02 13.98
C THR A 251 -5.62 -7.12 12.95
N ILE A 252 -5.37 -6.01 12.24
CA ILE A 252 -4.23 -5.90 11.31
C ILE A 252 -2.90 -6.20 12.02
N ASN A 253 -2.71 -5.70 13.24
CA ASN A 253 -1.48 -5.94 14.01
C ASN A 253 -1.30 -7.42 14.36
N GLN A 254 -2.37 -8.12 14.79
CA GLN A 254 -2.29 -9.56 15.03
C GLN A 254 -1.93 -10.34 13.76
N LEU A 255 -2.49 -9.96 12.60
CA LEU A 255 -2.14 -10.60 11.34
C LEU A 255 -0.65 -10.45 11.02
N ARG A 256 -0.08 -9.26 11.22
CA ARG A 256 1.34 -8.97 11.00
C ARG A 256 2.27 -9.73 11.95
N GLU A 257 1.86 -9.91 13.20
CA GLU A 257 2.68 -10.53 14.25
C GLU A 257 2.61 -12.05 14.24
N GLU A 258 1.44 -12.63 13.90
CA GLU A 258 1.16 -14.04 14.15
C GLU A 258 1.03 -14.90 12.90
N ALA A 259 0.85 -14.29 11.72
CA ALA A 259 0.65 -15.04 10.49
C ALA A 259 1.88 -15.89 10.12
N GLN A 260 1.62 -17.04 9.54
CA GLN A 260 2.66 -17.94 9.04
C GLN A 260 2.45 -18.23 7.57
N PHE A 261 3.54 -18.25 6.82
CA PHE A 261 3.54 -18.60 5.41
C PHE A 261 3.98 -20.04 5.19
N VAL A 262 3.42 -20.65 4.16
CA VAL A 262 3.93 -21.87 3.55
C VAL A 262 4.22 -21.60 2.09
N GLN A 263 5.42 -21.99 1.63
CA GLN A 263 5.75 -21.93 0.21
C GLN A 263 5.00 -23.03 -0.55
N ILE A 264 4.46 -22.67 -1.72
CA ILE A 264 3.73 -23.60 -2.59
C ILE A 264 4.43 -23.74 -3.95
N THR A 265 4.11 -24.82 -4.64
CA THR A 265 4.53 -25.06 -6.02
C THR A 265 3.57 -24.39 -7.01
N ALA A 266 3.95 -24.28 -8.28
CA ALA A 266 3.05 -23.80 -9.34
C ALA A 266 1.78 -24.68 -9.46
N ALA A 267 1.88 -25.99 -9.22
CA ALA A 267 0.72 -26.87 -9.17
C ALA A 267 -0.19 -26.56 -7.96
N GLY A 268 0.40 -26.28 -6.78
CA GLY A 268 -0.35 -25.86 -5.60
C GLY A 268 -1.04 -24.50 -5.79
N LEU A 269 -0.44 -23.58 -6.55
CA LEU A 269 -1.07 -22.32 -6.93
C LEU A 269 -2.29 -22.57 -7.83
N ALA A 270 -2.16 -23.42 -8.86
CA ALA A 270 -3.27 -23.76 -9.75
C ALA A 270 -4.46 -24.37 -8.98
N GLU A 271 -4.18 -25.27 -8.02
CA GLU A 271 -5.21 -25.87 -7.15
C GLU A 271 -5.84 -24.87 -6.18
N SER A 272 -5.16 -23.79 -5.82
CA SER A 272 -5.69 -22.77 -4.89
C SER A 272 -6.64 -21.76 -5.56
N HIS A 273 -6.73 -21.77 -6.89
CA HIS A 273 -7.65 -20.94 -7.68
C HIS A 273 -8.69 -21.80 -8.38
N PRO A 274 -9.88 -21.25 -8.71
CA PRO A 274 -10.84 -21.95 -9.55
C PRO A 274 -10.18 -22.31 -10.89
N HIS A 275 -10.09 -23.61 -11.18
CA HIS A 275 -9.57 -24.16 -12.43
C HIS A 275 -10.60 -25.11 -13.03
N ASP A 276 -10.55 -25.31 -14.33
CA ASP A 276 -11.48 -26.17 -15.09
C ASP A 276 -12.98 -25.81 -14.94
N VAL A 277 -13.30 -24.55 -14.62
CA VAL A 277 -14.67 -24.02 -14.55
C VAL A 277 -14.83 -22.78 -15.40
N GLU A 278 -15.93 -22.69 -16.15
CA GLU A 278 -16.32 -21.43 -16.80
C GLU A 278 -17.08 -20.55 -15.80
N LEU A 279 -16.54 -19.36 -15.53
CA LEU A 279 -17.25 -18.36 -14.74
C LEU A 279 -18.40 -17.81 -15.60
N THR A 280 -19.62 -18.08 -15.19
CA THR A 280 -20.83 -17.58 -15.86
C THR A 280 -21.12 -16.11 -15.57
N LYS A 281 -20.48 -15.54 -14.52
CA LYS A 281 -20.56 -14.13 -14.12
C LYS A 281 -19.21 -13.69 -13.60
N ASP A 282 -18.72 -12.57 -14.10
CA ASP A 282 -17.48 -11.98 -13.57
C ASP A 282 -17.69 -11.58 -12.11
N ALA A 283 -16.83 -12.05 -11.23
CA ALA A 283 -16.76 -11.59 -9.85
C ALA A 283 -15.61 -10.59 -9.74
N PRO A 284 -15.78 -9.45 -9.03
CA PRO A 284 -14.77 -8.39 -8.96
C PRO A 284 -13.39 -8.82 -8.46
N ASN A 285 -13.30 -9.96 -7.76
CA ASN A 285 -12.05 -10.54 -7.29
C ASN A 285 -11.51 -11.68 -8.17
N TYR A 286 -12.11 -11.94 -9.33
CA TYR A 286 -11.68 -12.96 -10.27
C TYR A 286 -11.70 -12.40 -11.68
N ALA A 287 -10.56 -11.86 -12.13
CA ALA A 287 -10.36 -11.52 -13.53
C ALA A 287 -10.17 -12.81 -14.35
N LYS A 288 -10.81 -12.89 -15.53
CA LYS A 288 -10.45 -13.91 -16.52
C LYS A 288 -9.02 -13.66 -16.99
N ASN A 289 -8.16 -14.68 -16.86
CA ASN A 289 -6.83 -14.69 -17.46
C ASN A 289 -6.93 -14.63 -18.98
#